data_3c4261d6cb5a40dd2c20394490800016
#
_entry.id   3c4261d6cb5a40dd2c20394490800016
#
_cell.length_a   1.000
_cell.length_b   1.000
_cell.length_c   1.000
_cell.angle_alpha   90.00
_cell.angle_beta   90.00
_cell.angle_gamma   90.00
#
_symmetry.space_group_name_H-M   'P 1'
#
loop_
_entity.id
_entity.type
_entity.pdbx_description
1 polymer ?
#
loop_
_entity_poly.entity_id
_entity_poly.type
_entity_poly.pdbx_seq_one_letter_code
_entity_poly.pdbx_strand_id
1 'polypeptide(L)'
;MTAKEAKKAAKEKEKEAKKKSKEKNKTKQQKNETPIINRNNDKAGSSATAQGTLPKTVVSPALPVGYQEIGIFGEAVASKSQAVALLKQNNPDLKLTCSAEEIVDLYWQEASREGVRQDLAFAQALVETGFFRFGGDVKPEQNNFCGLGTTGGGVKGAHFKTPEIGVRAHIQHLLAYTTQKHPSTKIVDPRYDLAHAIRLERGLCDTWYKLNDTWAMSPNYSEKIMGVWQRMLGIEAVETK
;
A
#
# COMPACT_ATOMS: atom_id res chain seq x y z
N MET A 1 48.16 -10.53 -2.71
CA MET A 1 47.18 -9.44 -2.60
C MET A 1 47.02 -9.07 -1.14
N THR A 2 47.44 -7.88 -0.73
CA THR A 2 47.36 -7.48 0.68
C THR A 2 45.93 -6.94 1.00
N ALA A 3 45.53 -7.00 2.26
CA ALA A 3 44.22 -6.51 2.70
C ALA A 3 43.98 -5.03 2.31
N LYS A 4 45.04 -4.28 2.12
CA LYS A 4 45.01 -2.86 1.68
C LYS A 4 44.65 -2.72 0.20
N GLU A 5 45.11 -3.62 -0.65
CA GLU A 5 44.79 -3.67 -2.08
C GLU A 5 43.33 -4.10 -2.33
N ALA A 6 42.82 -5.06 -1.55
CA ALA A 6 41.43 -5.48 -1.63
C ALA A 6 40.45 -4.37 -1.22
N LYS A 7 40.76 -3.58 -0.17
CA LYS A 7 39.97 -2.41 0.24
C LYS A 7 39.96 -1.29 -0.81
N LYS A 8 41.08 -1.06 -1.51
CA LYS A 8 41.18 -0.05 -2.55
C LYS A 8 40.34 -0.43 -3.78
N ALA A 9 40.41 -1.71 -4.21
CA ALA A 9 39.64 -2.22 -5.34
C ALA A 9 38.11 -2.20 -5.06
N ALA A 10 37.68 -2.49 -3.83
CA ALA A 10 36.26 -2.41 -3.45
C ALA A 10 35.73 -0.96 -3.50
N LYS A 11 36.54 0.01 -3.06
CA LYS A 11 36.18 1.44 -3.07
C LYS A 11 36.10 2.04 -4.48
N GLU A 12 36.93 1.55 -5.41
CA GLU A 12 36.88 1.95 -6.83
C GLU A 12 35.65 1.39 -7.54
N LYS A 13 35.28 0.12 -7.30
CA LYS A 13 34.05 -0.48 -7.84
C LYS A 13 32.79 0.23 -7.36
N GLU A 14 32.74 0.65 -6.10
CA GLU A 14 31.61 1.40 -5.54
C GLU A 14 31.46 2.80 -6.17
N LYS A 15 32.59 3.50 -6.43
CA LYS A 15 32.58 4.79 -7.12
C LYS A 15 32.11 4.68 -8.56
N GLU A 16 32.50 3.61 -9.27
CA GLU A 16 32.09 3.39 -10.66
C GLU A 16 30.60 3.03 -10.76
N ALA A 17 30.07 2.24 -9.83
CA ALA A 17 28.65 1.94 -9.74
C ALA A 17 27.80 3.19 -9.49
N LYS A 18 28.24 4.09 -8.58
CA LYS A 18 27.58 5.38 -8.31
C LYS A 18 27.61 6.33 -9.51
N LYS A 19 28.66 6.30 -10.33
CA LYS A 19 28.78 7.13 -11.55
C LYS A 19 27.83 6.64 -12.63
N LYS A 20 27.72 5.32 -12.85
CA LYS A 20 26.79 4.72 -13.83
C LYS A 20 25.32 4.93 -13.47
N SER A 21 24.98 4.97 -12.17
CA SER A 21 23.60 5.25 -11.73
C SER A 21 23.19 6.70 -11.94
N LYS A 22 24.13 7.66 -11.75
CA LYS A 22 23.87 9.10 -12.01
C LYS A 22 23.72 9.42 -13.50
N GLU A 23 24.44 8.73 -14.36
CA GLU A 23 24.35 8.92 -15.81
C GLU A 23 23.02 8.38 -16.37
N LYS A 24 22.53 7.21 -15.89
CA LYS A 24 21.22 6.68 -16.24
C LYS A 24 20.04 7.57 -15.82
N ASN A 25 20.16 8.28 -14.70
CA ASN A 25 19.12 9.22 -14.27
C ASN A 25 19.08 10.51 -15.09
N LYS A 26 20.22 11.01 -15.58
CA LYS A 26 20.24 12.18 -16.49
C LYS A 26 19.58 11.93 -17.82
N THR A 27 19.74 10.73 -18.37
CA THR A 27 19.16 10.35 -19.68
C THR A 27 17.63 10.11 -19.60
N LYS A 28 17.07 9.82 -18.41
CA LYS A 28 15.62 9.68 -18.23
C LYS A 28 14.88 11.02 -18.05
N GLN A 29 15.54 12.07 -17.59
CA GLN A 29 14.92 13.40 -17.44
C GLN A 29 14.79 14.18 -18.77
N GLN A 30 15.53 13.83 -19.82
CA GLN A 30 15.46 14.51 -21.12
C GLN A 30 14.42 13.95 -22.10
N LYS A 31 13.64 12.93 -21.73
CA LYS A 31 12.65 12.30 -22.63
C LYS A 31 11.18 12.61 -22.31
N ASN A 32 10.86 13.45 -21.37
CA ASN A 32 9.48 13.77 -20.96
C ASN A 32 9.09 15.24 -21.12
N GLU A 33 9.55 15.90 -22.18
CA GLU A 33 8.97 17.18 -22.60
C GLU A 33 8.30 17.00 -23.97
N THR A 34 6.99 16.84 -23.96
CA THR A 34 6.14 16.93 -25.18
C THR A 34 5.22 18.14 -25.04
N PRO A 35 5.06 18.99 -26.08
CA PRO A 35 4.42 20.30 -25.98
C PRO A 35 2.90 20.20 -25.95
N ILE A 36 2.29 21.10 -25.17
CA ILE A 36 0.85 21.36 -25.13
C ILE A 36 0.44 22.01 -26.45
N ILE A 37 -0.39 21.33 -27.24
CA ILE A 37 -1.05 21.93 -28.41
C ILE A 37 -2.46 22.32 -28.01
N ASN A 38 -2.68 23.63 -27.92
CA ASN A 38 -3.98 24.29 -27.80
C ASN A 38 -4.66 24.25 -29.16
N ARG A 39 -5.86 23.66 -29.27
CA ARG A 39 -6.77 23.87 -30.42
C ARG A 39 -8.17 24.13 -29.93
N ASN A 40 -8.49 25.43 -29.85
CA ASN A 40 -9.86 25.91 -30.03
C ASN A 40 -10.23 25.76 -31.51
N ASN A 41 -11.34 25.15 -31.81
CA ASN A 41 -12.18 25.59 -32.96
C ASN A 41 -13.62 25.09 -32.79
N ASP A 42 -14.47 26.08 -32.71
CA ASP A 42 -15.93 25.98 -32.78
C ASP A 42 -16.39 25.41 -34.12
N LYS A 43 -17.41 24.54 -34.10
CA LYS A 43 -18.53 24.63 -35.04
C LYS A 43 -19.74 23.83 -34.56
N ALA A 44 -20.84 24.52 -34.52
CA ALA A 44 -22.16 24.05 -34.21
C ALA A 44 -22.72 23.03 -35.20
N GLY A 45 -23.54 22.11 -34.71
CA GLY A 45 -24.33 21.18 -35.50
C GLY A 45 -25.31 20.41 -34.62
N SER A 46 -26.59 20.68 -34.83
CA SER A 46 -27.79 20.34 -34.05
C SER A 46 -28.09 18.83 -33.87
N SER A 47 -28.85 18.60 -32.76
CA SER A 47 -29.94 17.63 -32.60
C SER A 47 -29.60 16.18 -32.34
N ALA A 48 -29.79 15.74 -31.09
CA ALA A 48 -30.75 14.68 -30.70
C ALA A 48 -30.69 14.46 -29.19
N THR A 49 -31.83 14.61 -28.55
CA THR A 49 -32.12 14.30 -27.15
C THR A 49 -31.84 12.84 -26.80
N ALA A 50 -30.85 12.61 -25.99
CA ALA A 50 -30.74 11.40 -25.19
C ALA A 50 -30.49 11.84 -23.74
N GLN A 51 -31.49 11.66 -22.88
CA GLN A 51 -31.37 11.83 -21.44
C GLN A 51 -30.38 10.78 -20.88
N GLY A 52 -29.10 11.10 -20.97
CA GLY A 52 -28.06 10.39 -20.27
C GLY A 52 -27.99 10.93 -18.84
N THR A 53 -28.34 10.13 -17.86
CA THR A 53 -28.04 10.36 -16.45
C THR A 53 -26.56 10.67 -16.32
N LEU A 54 -26.25 11.90 -15.89
CA LEU A 54 -24.89 12.32 -15.56
C LEU A 54 -24.28 11.30 -14.56
N PRO A 55 -23.04 10.87 -14.75
CA PRO A 55 -22.39 10.02 -13.76
C PRO A 55 -22.39 10.79 -12.44
N LYS A 56 -22.93 10.16 -11.38
CA LYS A 56 -22.84 10.68 -10.01
C LYS A 56 -21.36 10.94 -9.73
N THR A 57 -20.98 12.19 -9.61
CA THR A 57 -19.65 12.58 -9.13
C THR A 57 -19.49 11.94 -7.77
N VAL A 58 -18.66 10.89 -7.67
CA VAL A 58 -18.31 10.29 -6.39
C VAL A 58 -17.41 11.29 -5.69
N VAL A 59 -18.04 12.16 -4.91
CA VAL A 59 -17.30 13.05 -4.01
C VAL A 59 -16.64 12.12 -2.98
N SER A 60 -15.33 12.06 -3.02
CA SER A 60 -14.59 11.36 -1.94
C SER A 60 -14.99 12.01 -0.62
N PRO A 61 -15.43 11.23 0.39
CA PRO A 61 -15.81 11.81 1.67
C PRO A 61 -14.63 12.59 2.24
N ALA A 62 -14.93 13.76 2.85
CA ALA A 62 -13.90 14.59 3.48
C ALA A 62 -13.18 13.77 4.58
N LEU A 63 -11.87 13.95 4.70
CA LEU A 63 -11.10 13.23 5.74
C LEU A 63 -11.64 13.58 7.13
N PRO A 64 -11.64 12.62 8.09
CA PRO A 64 -12.10 12.89 9.45
C PRO A 64 -11.30 14.02 10.08
N VAL A 65 -11.96 14.89 10.83
CA VAL A 65 -11.27 15.89 11.65
C VAL A 65 -10.33 15.15 12.62
N GLY A 66 -9.06 15.56 12.67
CA GLY A 66 -8.07 14.92 13.56
C GLY A 66 -7.58 13.55 13.10
N TYR A 67 -7.74 13.19 11.81
CA TYR A 67 -7.27 11.90 11.30
C TYR A 67 -5.77 11.64 11.53
N GLN A 68 -4.97 12.68 11.71
CA GLN A 68 -3.54 12.58 12.02
C GLN A 68 -3.26 11.89 13.36
N GLU A 69 -4.21 11.98 14.28
CA GLU A 69 -4.13 11.39 15.63
C GLU A 69 -4.65 9.94 15.69
N ILE A 70 -5.15 9.40 14.58
CA ILE A 70 -5.64 8.02 14.56
C ILE A 70 -4.46 7.06 14.71
N GLY A 71 -4.45 6.36 15.86
CA GLY A 71 -3.41 5.40 16.23
C GLY A 71 -3.43 4.14 15.35
N ILE A 72 -2.26 3.50 15.28
CA ILE A 72 -2.12 2.18 14.62
C ILE A 72 -2.86 1.10 15.41
N PHE A 73 -2.79 1.17 16.74
CA PHE A 73 -3.40 0.20 17.65
C PHE A 73 -4.83 0.61 18.01
N GLY A 74 -5.69 -0.38 18.25
CA GLY A 74 -7.09 -0.21 18.62
C GLY A 74 -8.02 -1.20 17.94
N GLU A 75 -9.33 -0.99 18.14
CA GLU A 75 -10.36 -1.83 17.53
C GLU A 75 -10.85 -1.25 16.20
N ALA A 76 -11.33 -2.12 15.30
CA ALA A 76 -11.98 -1.72 14.07
C ALA A 76 -13.27 -0.94 14.34
N VAL A 77 -13.52 0.09 13.55
CA VAL A 77 -14.80 0.82 13.51
C VAL A 77 -15.69 0.28 12.39
N ALA A 78 -15.09 -0.04 11.25
CA ALA A 78 -15.80 -0.68 10.15
C ALA A 78 -16.02 -2.17 10.46
N SER A 79 -17.17 -2.70 10.01
CA SER A 79 -17.46 -4.12 10.11
C SER A 79 -16.80 -4.93 8.98
N LYS A 80 -16.67 -6.24 9.18
CA LYS A 80 -16.22 -7.16 8.13
C LYS A 80 -17.15 -7.12 6.90
N SER A 81 -18.46 -7.02 7.10
CA SER A 81 -19.41 -6.94 5.99
C SER A 81 -19.21 -5.69 5.13
N GLN A 82 -18.92 -4.54 5.75
CA GLN A 82 -18.57 -3.31 5.04
C GLN A 82 -17.25 -3.47 4.25
N ALA A 83 -16.25 -4.11 4.84
CA ALA A 83 -14.96 -4.37 4.18
C ALA A 83 -15.11 -5.27 2.94
N VAL A 84 -15.86 -6.37 3.08
CA VAL A 84 -16.19 -7.30 1.98
C VAL A 84 -16.96 -6.58 0.87
N ALA A 85 -18.00 -5.82 1.24
CA ALA A 85 -18.80 -5.08 0.28
C ALA A 85 -17.98 -4.05 -0.49
N LEU A 86 -17.11 -3.29 0.20
CA LEU A 86 -16.20 -2.34 -0.44
C LEU A 86 -15.27 -3.04 -1.44
N LEU A 87 -14.68 -4.17 -1.04
CA LEU A 87 -13.79 -4.93 -1.93
C LEU A 87 -14.53 -5.42 -3.18
N LYS A 88 -15.70 -6.06 -3.02
CA LYS A 88 -16.50 -6.58 -4.13
C LYS A 88 -17.00 -5.49 -5.08
N GLN A 89 -17.38 -4.32 -4.55
CA GLN A 89 -17.78 -3.17 -5.37
C GLN A 89 -16.61 -2.63 -6.23
N ASN A 90 -15.40 -2.67 -5.71
CA ASN A 90 -14.24 -2.13 -6.43
C ASN A 90 -13.52 -3.19 -7.27
N ASN A 91 -13.55 -4.46 -6.90
CA ASN A 91 -12.92 -5.55 -7.62
C ASN A 91 -13.83 -6.78 -7.63
N PRO A 92 -14.89 -6.81 -8.48
CA PRO A 92 -15.80 -7.94 -8.57
C PRO A 92 -15.15 -9.22 -9.15
N ASP A 93 -14.06 -9.05 -9.91
CA ASP A 93 -13.28 -10.16 -10.52
C ASP A 93 -11.99 -10.38 -9.72
N LEU A 94 -12.15 -10.71 -8.44
CA LEU A 94 -11.05 -10.93 -7.50
C LEU A 94 -10.21 -12.15 -7.91
N LYS A 95 -8.89 -11.93 -8.10
CA LYS A 95 -7.95 -12.98 -8.54
C LYS A 95 -7.03 -13.48 -7.43
N LEU A 96 -7.42 -13.31 -6.18
CA LEU A 96 -6.70 -13.88 -5.04
C LEU A 96 -6.85 -15.42 -5.02
N THR A 97 -5.99 -16.06 -4.24
CA THR A 97 -6.06 -17.50 -3.95
C THR A 97 -7.10 -17.83 -2.87
N CYS A 98 -7.87 -16.83 -2.42
CA CYS A 98 -8.95 -16.93 -1.43
C CYS A 98 -10.09 -15.97 -1.80
N SER A 99 -11.26 -16.13 -1.16
CA SER A 99 -12.43 -15.27 -1.37
C SER A 99 -12.27 -13.89 -0.73
N ALA A 100 -13.20 -12.98 -1.04
CA ALA A 100 -13.26 -11.66 -0.40
C ALA A 100 -13.56 -11.76 1.09
N GLU A 101 -14.39 -12.69 1.50
CA GLU A 101 -14.72 -12.98 2.88
C GLU A 101 -13.49 -13.50 3.63
N GLU A 102 -12.81 -14.48 3.07
CA GLU A 102 -11.62 -15.09 3.67
C GLU A 102 -10.49 -14.09 3.85
N ILE A 103 -10.18 -13.23 2.86
CA ILE A 103 -9.10 -12.23 3.03
C ILE A 103 -9.45 -11.21 4.10
N VAL A 104 -10.71 -10.78 4.22
CA VAL A 104 -11.16 -9.89 5.29
C VAL A 104 -11.05 -10.59 6.64
N ASP A 105 -11.50 -11.82 6.76
CA ASP A 105 -11.40 -12.60 8.01
C ASP A 105 -9.94 -12.75 8.46
N LEU A 106 -9.03 -13.02 7.54
CA LEU A 106 -7.60 -13.11 7.84
C LEU A 106 -7.02 -11.78 8.37
N TYR A 107 -7.41 -10.64 7.78
CA TYR A 107 -7.00 -9.33 8.30
C TYR A 107 -7.53 -9.08 9.70
N TRP A 108 -8.80 -9.39 9.95
CA TRP A 108 -9.39 -9.25 11.29
C TRP A 108 -8.69 -10.15 12.30
N GLN A 109 -8.40 -11.40 11.93
CA GLN A 109 -7.71 -12.35 12.81
C GLN A 109 -6.27 -11.93 13.12
N GLU A 110 -5.46 -11.66 12.10
CA GLU A 110 -4.03 -11.38 12.29
C GLU A 110 -3.80 -10.01 12.94
N ALA A 111 -4.56 -8.99 12.55
CA ALA A 111 -4.43 -7.66 13.12
C ALA A 111 -4.93 -7.60 14.57
N SER A 112 -6.07 -8.22 14.89
CA SER A 112 -6.59 -8.33 16.27
C SER A 112 -5.62 -9.01 17.21
N ARG A 113 -4.96 -10.07 16.75
CA ARG A 113 -3.95 -10.81 17.53
C ARG A 113 -2.84 -9.89 18.04
N GLU A 114 -2.48 -8.91 17.25
CA GLU A 114 -1.40 -7.97 17.55
C GLU A 114 -1.92 -6.61 18.07
N GLY A 115 -3.23 -6.46 18.25
CA GLY A 115 -3.88 -5.22 18.71
C GLY A 115 -3.89 -4.10 17.68
N VAL A 116 -3.59 -4.40 16.41
CA VAL A 116 -3.62 -3.45 15.29
C VAL A 116 -5.06 -3.25 14.82
N ARG A 117 -5.43 -2.02 14.44
CA ARG A 117 -6.74 -1.72 13.87
C ARG A 117 -6.96 -2.45 12.56
N GLN A 118 -7.89 -3.39 12.58
CA GLN A 118 -8.14 -4.35 11.51
C GLN A 118 -8.61 -3.67 10.22
N ASP A 119 -9.56 -2.76 10.35
CA ASP A 119 -10.18 -2.01 9.25
C ASP A 119 -9.18 -1.09 8.52
N LEU A 120 -8.28 -0.46 9.26
CA LEU A 120 -7.24 0.39 8.68
C LEU A 120 -6.08 -0.42 8.08
N ALA A 121 -5.69 -1.54 8.71
CA ALA A 121 -4.71 -2.45 8.12
C ALA A 121 -5.23 -3.06 6.80
N PHE A 122 -6.51 -3.40 6.73
CA PHE A 122 -7.15 -3.84 5.49
C PHE A 122 -7.22 -2.72 4.46
N ALA A 123 -7.59 -1.49 4.87
CA ALA A 123 -7.58 -0.32 3.97
C ALA A 123 -6.19 -0.05 3.41
N GLN A 124 -5.12 -0.23 4.21
CA GLN A 124 -3.73 -0.15 3.74
C GLN A 124 -3.46 -1.18 2.64
N ALA A 125 -3.83 -2.44 2.84
CA ALA A 125 -3.66 -3.48 1.82
C ALA A 125 -4.38 -3.15 0.51
N LEU A 126 -5.59 -2.58 0.59
CA LEU A 126 -6.34 -2.13 -0.58
C LEU A 126 -5.62 -1.00 -1.34
N VAL A 127 -4.97 -0.07 -0.62
CA VAL A 127 -4.13 0.98 -1.22
C VAL A 127 -2.90 0.38 -1.90
N GLU A 128 -2.15 -0.49 -1.21
CA GLU A 128 -0.90 -1.09 -1.69
C GLU A 128 -1.09 -1.95 -2.95
N THR A 129 -2.23 -2.64 -3.04
CA THR A 129 -2.50 -3.60 -4.11
C THR A 129 -3.47 -3.10 -5.17
N GLY A 130 -3.95 -1.86 -5.05
CA GLY A 130 -5.00 -1.33 -5.91
C GLY A 130 -6.29 -2.17 -5.83
N PHE A 131 -6.79 -2.41 -4.61
CA PHE A 131 -7.94 -3.30 -4.35
C PHE A 131 -7.69 -4.74 -4.83
N PHE A 132 -6.51 -5.29 -4.58
CA PHE A 132 -6.06 -6.62 -5.01
C PHE A 132 -6.11 -6.86 -6.52
N ARG A 133 -5.97 -5.80 -7.34
CA ARG A 133 -5.79 -5.93 -8.79
C ARG A 133 -4.33 -6.18 -9.19
N PHE A 134 -3.38 -5.80 -8.36
CA PHE A 134 -1.95 -6.01 -8.57
C PHE A 134 -1.45 -5.49 -9.93
N GLY A 135 -1.32 -4.23 -10.12
CA GLY A 135 -0.83 -3.65 -11.40
C GLY A 135 0.69 -3.57 -11.55
N GLY A 136 1.45 -3.90 -10.49
CA GLY A 136 2.90 -3.76 -10.44
C GLY A 136 3.70 -5.07 -10.54
N ASP A 137 4.86 -5.08 -9.87
CA ASP A 137 5.80 -6.21 -9.87
C ASP A 137 5.30 -7.42 -9.07
N VAL A 138 4.41 -7.20 -8.09
CA VAL A 138 3.76 -8.27 -7.30
C VAL A 138 2.58 -8.85 -8.06
N LYS A 139 2.43 -10.17 -8.00
CA LYS A 139 1.32 -10.92 -8.59
C LYS A 139 0.41 -11.51 -7.51
N PRO A 140 -0.88 -11.76 -7.81
CA PRO A 140 -1.84 -12.32 -6.85
C PRO A 140 -1.35 -13.58 -6.14
N GLU A 141 -0.69 -14.48 -6.87
CA GLU A 141 -0.21 -15.77 -6.38
C GLU A 141 0.92 -15.64 -5.34
N GLN A 142 1.51 -14.46 -5.22
CA GLN A 142 2.56 -14.22 -4.23
C GLN A 142 2.01 -13.99 -2.82
N ASN A 143 0.71 -13.75 -2.66
CA ASN A 143 0.08 -13.40 -1.37
C ASN A 143 0.81 -12.26 -0.64
N ASN A 144 1.40 -11.33 -1.39
CA ASN A 144 2.17 -10.21 -0.86
C ASN A 144 1.32 -8.93 -0.93
N PHE A 145 0.69 -8.59 0.17
CA PHE A 145 -0.36 -7.58 0.23
C PHE A 145 0.13 -6.16 0.56
N CYS A 146 1.44 -5.98 0.73
CA CYS A 146 2.03 -4.66 0.99
C CYS A 146 3.38 -4.44 0.27
N GLY A 147 3.63 -5.19 -0.80
CA GLY A 147 4.81 -4.99 -1.63
C GLY A 147 6.15 -5.34 -0.97
N LEU A 148 6.16 -6.24 0.03
CA LEU A 148 7.38 -6.62 0.75
C LEU A 148 8.49 -7.08 -0.19
N GLY A 149 9.66 -6.45 -0.06
CA GLY A 149 10.86 -6.81 -0.82
C GLY A 149 10.85 -6.36 -2.28
N THR A 150 9.86 -5.61 -2.74
CA THR A 150 9.90 -4.97 -4.05
C THR A 150 10.80 -3.73 -4.00
N THR A 151 11.60 -3.54 -5.04
CA THR A 151 12.43 -2.34 -5.21
C THR A 151 12.12 -1.62 -6.53
N GLY A 152 11.03 -2.04 -7.19
CA GLY A 152 10.70 -1.60 -8.55
C GLY A 152 11.57 -2.28 -9.62
N GLY A 153 11.30 -1.97 -10.89
CA GLY A 153 12.13 -2.45 -12.00
C GLY A 153 12.06 -3.97 -12.26
N GLY A 154 10.94 -4.62 -11.93
CA GLY A 154 10.72 -6.05 -12.16
C GLY A 154 11.15 -6.96 -11.00
N VAL A 155 11.54 -6.40 -9.86
CA VAL A 155 11.85 -7.20 -8.66
C VAL A 155 10.55 -7.65 -8.01
N LYS A 156 10.27 -8.97 -8.10
CA LYS A 156 8.97 -9.57 -7.72
C LYS A 156 8.61 -9.47 -6.23
N GLY A 157 9.56 -9.14 -5.35
CA GLY A 157 9.33 -9.11 -3.91
C GLY A 157 9.14 -10.49 -3.27
N ALA A 158 8.65 -10.51 -2.03
CA ALA A 158 8.42 -11.74 -1.27
C ALA A 158 7.25 -12.56 -1.83
N HIS A 159 7.32 -13.87 -1.62
CA HIS A 159 6.27 -14.83 -1.95
C HIS A 159 5.88 -15.60 -0.67
N PHE A 160 4.61 -15.57 -0.33
CA PHE A 160 4.07 -16.26 0.83
C PHE A 160 3.23 -17.45 0.39
N LYS A 161 3.36 -18.58 1.12
CA LYS A 161 2.74 -19.86 0.75
C LYS A 161 1.21 -19.81 0.77
N THR A 162 0.64 -19.03 1.69
CA THR A 162 -0.81 -18.90 1.86
C THR A 162 -1.18 -17.44 2.08
N PRO A 163 -2.45 -17.03 1.81
CA PRO A 163 -2.94 -15.70 2.15
C PRO A 163 -2.75 -15.35 3.64
N GLU A 164 -2.97 -16.30 4.54
CA GLU A 164 -2.76 -16.12 5.99
C GLU A 164 -1.33 -15.67 6.30
N ILE A 165 -0.33 -16.37 5.73
CA ILE A 165 1.09 -16.02 5.95
C ILE A 165 1.38 -14.63 5.35
N GLY A 166 0.80 -14.29 4.22
CA GLY A 166 0.95 -12.98 3.59
C GLY A 166 0.35 -11.85 4.41
N VAL A 167 -0.85 -12.04 4.96
CA VAL A 167 -1.50 -11.08 5.88
C VAL A 167 -0.66 -10.94 7.15
N ARG A 168 -0.24 -12.05 7.76
CA ARG A 168 0.65 -12.04 8.94
C ARG A 168 1.93 -11.28 8.68
N ALA A 169 2.58 -11.48 7.53
CA ALA A 169 3.78 -10.75 7.15
C ALA A 169 3.52 -9.24 7.04
N HIS A 170 2.38 -8.84 6.47
CA HIS A 170 1.99 -7.43 6.41
C HIS A 170 1.80 -6.83 7.80
N ILE A 171 1.04 -7.49 8.68
CA ILE A 171 0.83 -7.02 10.06
C ILE A 171 2.16 -6.95 10.82
N GLN A 172 3.02 -7.95 10.69
CA GLN A 172 4.34 -7.94 11.32
C GLN A 172 5.22 -6.80 10.78
N HIS A 173 5.17 -6.50 9.48
CA HIS A 173 5.88 -5.36 8.91
C HIS A 173 5.38 -4.04 9.49
N LEU A 174 4.05 -3.90 9.67
CA LEU A 174 3.47 -2.74 10.32
C LEU A 174 3.94 -2.62 11.78
N LEU A 175 4.00 -3.73 12.54
CA LEU A 175 4.56 -3.74 13.89
C LEU A 175 6.03 -3.29 13.92
N ALA A 176 6.83 -3.70 12.93
CA ALA A 176 8.23 -3.27 12.84
C ALA A 176 8.38 -1.74 12.74
N TYR A 177 7.37 -1.05 12.18
CA TYR A 177 7.34 0.41 12.09
C TYR A 177 6.82 1.09 13.35
N THR A 178 6.04 0.42 14.19
CA THR A 178 5.11 1.07 15.11
C THR A 178 5.37 0.78 16.59
N THR A 179 6.07 -0.30 16.91
CA THR A 179 6.26 -0.72 18.30
C THR A 179 7.63 -1.32 18.55
N GLN A 180 8.08 -1.24 19.79
CA GLN A 180 9.28 -1.96 20.28
C GLN A 180 9.00 -3.44 20.59
N LYS A 181 7.72 -3.82 20.70
CA LYS A 181 7.32 -5.20 21.03
C LYS A 181 7.51 -6.10 19.81
N HIS A 182 8.00 -7.30 20.05
CA HIS A 182 8.03 -8.32 19.02
C HIS A 182 6.62 -8.87 18.75
N PRO A 183 6.38 -9.37 17.53
CA PRO A 183 5.12 -10.05 17.21
C PRO A 183 4.83 -11.21 18.15
N SER A 184 3.55 -11.43 18.45
CA SER A 184 3.10 -12.55 19.30
C SER A 184 3.29 -13.93 18.65
N THR A 185 3.52 -13.96 17.34
CA THR A 185 3.72 -15.18 16.56
C THR A 185 5.12 -15.20 15.93
N LYS A 186 5.50 -16.39 15.42
CA LYS A 186 6.74 -16.52 14.64
C LYS A 186 6.79 -15.50 13.53
N ILE A 187 7.93 -14.80 13.43
CA ILE A 187 8.18 -13.83 12.37
C ILE A 187 8.22 -14.54 11.01
N VAL A 188 7.38 -14.09 10.08
CA VAL A 188 7.30 -14.55 8.69
C VAL A 188 7.61 -13.43 7.70
N ASP A 189 7.64 -12.18 8.15
CA ASP A 189 8.09 -11.03 7.36
C ASP A 189 9.61 -11.08 7.19
N PRO A 190 10.14 -11.26 5.96
CA PRO A 190 11.58 -11.34 5.73
C PRO A 190 12.31 -10.01 5.91
N ARG A 191 11.58 -8.91 6.11
CA ARG A 191 12.12 -7.56 6.30
C ARG A 191 11.96 -7.04 7.72
N TYR A 192 11.32 -7.82 8.62
CA TYR A 192 10.97 -7.39 9.97
C TYR A 192 12.17 -6.82 10.72
N ASP A 193 13.23 -7.62 10.90
CA ASP A 193 14.38 -7.24 11.74
C ASP A 193 15.05 -5.95 11.23
N LEU A 194 15.22 -5.83 9.91
CA LEU A 194 15.82 -4.65 9.30
C LEU A 194 14.94 -3.41 9.47
N ALA A 195 13.63 -3.53 9.20
CA ALA A 195 12.69 -2.42 9.35
C ALA A 195 12.58 -1.98 10.81
N HIS A 196 12.48 -2.93 11.74
CA HIS A 196 12.38 -2.69 13.16
C HIS A 196 13.64 -1.98 13.71
N ALA A 197 14.84 -2.45 13.36
CA ALA A 197 16.08 -1.79 13.76
C ALA A 197 16.17 -0.34 13.26
N ILE A 198 15.80 -0.09 11.99
CA ILE A 198 15.78 1.25 11.42
C ILE A 198 14.77 2.15 12.16
N ARG A 199 13.60 1.64 12.50
CA ARG A 199 12.55 2.42 13.18
C ARG A 199 12.88 2.70 14.64
N LEU A 200 13.51 1.75 15.33
CA LEU A 200 14.01 1.99 16.70
C LEU A 200 15.03 3.14 16.73
N GLU A 201 15.85 3.27 15.70
CA GLU A 201 16.84 4.34 15.60
C GLU A 201 16.20 5.68 15.17
N ARG A 202 15.27 5.67 14.19
CA ARG A 202 14.74 6.88 13.55
C ARG A 202 13.42 7.37 14.13
N GLY A 203 12.78 6.61 14.99
CA GLY A 203 11.48 6.87 15.60
C GLY A 203 10.37 5.98 15.05
N LEU A 204 9.50 5.57 15.96
CA LEU A 204 8.34 4.73 15.68
C LEU A 204 7.16 5.55 15.16
N CYS A 205 6.33 4.93 14.33
CA CYS A 205 5.11 5.50 13.78
C CYS A 205 3.91 5.03 14.61
N ASP A 206 3.48 5.79 15.61
CA ASP A 206 2.36 5.45 16.49
C ASP A 206 0.98 5.76 15.87
N THR A 207 0.95 6.60 14.82
CA THR A 207 -0.27 6.93 14.07
C THR A 207 -0.13 6.57 12.59
N TRP A 208 -1.28 6.39 11.92
CA TRP A 208 -1.31 6.17 10.47
C TRP A 208 -0.70 7.34 9.69
N TYR A 209 -0.83 8.56 10.21
CA TYR A 209 -0.24 9.75 9.58
C TYR A 209 1.29 9.71 9.52
N LYS A 210 1.95 9.16 10.55
CA LYS A 210 3.41 9.02 10.58
C LYS A 210 3.99 8.00 9.60
N LEU A 211 3.13 7.25 8.90
CA LEU A 211 3.55 6.39 7.79
C LEU A 211 3.85 7.19 6.50
N ASN A 212 3.42 8.47 6.42
CA ASN A 212 3.81 9.36 5.32
C ASN A 212 5.33 9.51 5.28
N ASP A 213 5.91 9.44 4.09
CA ASP A 213 7.36 9.55 3.83
C ASP A 213 8.25 8.54 4.63
N THR A 214 7.60 7.60 5.33
CA THR A 214 8.29 6.54 6.10
C THR A 214 8.03 5.15 5.56
N TRP A 215 6.76 4.77 5.40
CA TRP A 215 6.36 3.51 4.75
C TRP A 215 6.42 3.65 3.24
N ALA A 216 5.78 4.67 2.71
CA ALA A 216 5.80 5.01 1.28
C ALA A 216 6.36 6.42 1.09
N MET A 217 7.17 6.62 0.04
CA MET A 217 7.72 7.94 -0.34
C MET A 217 6.61 8.82 -0.96
N SER A 218 5.57 9.09 -0.19
CA SER A 218 4.41 9.89 -0.58
C SER A 218 3.86 10.65 0.63
N PRO A 219 3.79 11.98 0.57
CA PRO A 219 3.30 12.80 1.68
C PRO A 219 1.80 12.60 1.97
N ASN A 220 1.04 12.01 1.03
CA ASN A 220 -0.41 11.79 1.13
C ASN A 220 -0.72 10.28 1.22
N TYR A 221 0.17 9.50 1.80
CA TYR A 221 -0.05 8.05 1.92
C TYR A 221 -1.18 7.72 2.89
N SER A 222 -1.16 8.34 4.06
CA SER A 222 -2.19 8.16 5.08
C SER A 222 -3.56 8.63 4.62
N GLU A 223 -3.64 9.73 3.85
CA GLU A 223 -4.90 10.22 3.30
C GLU A 223 -5.55 9.23 2.35
N LYS A 224 -4.77 8.48 1.58
CA LYS A 224 -5.28 7.40 0.72
C LYS A 224 -5.89 6.28 1.56
N ILE A 225 -5.21 5.87 2.65
CA ILE A 225 -5.71 4.85 3.57
C ILE A 225 -7.01 5.33 4.23
N MET A 226 -7.03 6.56 4.76
CA MET A 226 -8.21 7.15 5.39
C MET A 226 -9.38 7.30 4.42
N GLY A 227 -9.12 7.68 3.16
CA GLY A 227 -10.13 7.77 2.13
C GLY A 227 -10.77 6.42 1.78
N VAL A 228 -9.99 5.34 1.75
CA VAL A 228 -10.51 3.96 1.59
C VAL A 228 -11.33 3.55 2.82
N TRP A 229 -10.82 3.82 4.01
CA TRP A 229 -11.52 3.51 5.26
C TRP A 229 -12.85 4.25 5.39
N GLN A 230 -12.93 5.53 5.05
CA GLN A 230 -14.19 6.29 5.05
C GLN A 230 -15.20 5.75 4.04
N ARG A 231 -14.74 5.34 2.86
CA ARG A 231 -15.61 4.67 1.88
C ARG A 231 -16.17 3.36 2.45
N MET A 232 -15.38 2.63 3.23
CA MET A 232 -15.81 1.42 3.92
C MET A 232 -16.90 1.72 4.94
N LEU A 233 -16.70 2.74 5.78
CA LEU A 233 -17.69 3.21 6.77
C LEU A 233 -18.99 3.71 6.14
N GLY A 234 -18.93 4.28 4.94
CA GLY A 234 -20.11 4.77 4.20
C GLY A 234 -20.97 3.67 3.57
N ILE A 235 -20.57 2.40 3.64
CA ILE A 235 -21.38 1.27 3.19
C ILE A 235 -22.38 0.89 4.28
N GLU A 236 -23.67 0.78 3.93
CA GLU A 236 -24.68 0.28 4.85
C GLU A 236 -24.31 -1.14 5.33
N ALA A 237 -24.19 -1.32 6.63
CA ALA A 237 -23.92 -2.61 7.22
C ALA A 237 -25.14 -3.50 7.01
N VAL A 238 -24.99 -4.60 6.25
CA VAL A 238 -26.02 -5.62 6.17
C VAL A 238 -25.93 -6.43 7.46
N GLU A 239 -26.90 -6.27 8.35
CA GLU A 239 -27.06 -7.15 9.50
C GLU A 239 -27.40 -8.54 9.00
N THR A 240 -26.46 -9.46 9.07
CA THR A 240 -26.75 -10.90 8.91
C THR A 240 -27.50 -11.35 10.14
N LYS A 241 -28.79 -11.63 9.97
CA LYS A 241 -29.63 -12.29 10.99
C LYS A 241 -29.18 -13.72 11.19
#